data_fbc394abe29eebd7507e760b381f86c4
#
_entry.id   fbc394abe29eebd7507e760b381f86c4
#
_cell.length_a   1.000
_cell.length_b   1.000
_cell.length_c   1.000
_cell.angle_alpha   90.00
_cell.angle_beta   90.00
_cell.angle_gamma   90.00
#
_symmetry.space_group_name_H-M   'P 1'
#
loop_
_entity.id
_entity.type
_entity.pdbx_description
1 polymer ?
#
loop_
_entity_poly.entity_id
_entity_poly.type
_entity_poly.pdbx_seq_one_letter_code
_entity_poly.pdbx_strand_id
1 'polypeptide(L)'
;MKEGQAHIFSAQKADTLDSKIRRLLQNPFKILTPYVSDGMTVLDFGCGNGYFSIPLSKMVGNSGKVYSVDIQKEMLDKLSIKLTSLSISNITTVNIGNEKLNLPVLLDFALAVYVVHEIPDKISFFKELFDLLKPKGKLLIIEPDFIVSRRNFNKTLEIAKQVGFIEYKNLNLLFSKTRILMK
;
A
#
# COMPACT_ATOMS: atom_id res chain seq x y z
N MET A 1 20.20 26.12 0.35
CA MET A 1 19.74 24.78 0.69
C MET A 1 18.46 24.54 -0.09
N LYS A 2 18.48 23.69 -1.10
CA LYS A 2 17.28 23.36 -1.89
C LYS A 2 16.54 22.25 -1.14
N GLU A 3 15.39 22.58 -0.58
CA GLU A 3 14.45 21.60 -0.01
C GLU A 3 14.09 20.56 -1.07
N GLY A 4 14.25 19.28 -0.70
CA GLY A 4 13.92 18.16 -1.56
C GLY A 4 12.42 18.11 -1.81
N GLN A 5 11.99 18.51 -2.98
CA GLN A 5 10.65 18.22 -3.45
C GLN A 5 10.52 16.70 -3.54
N ALA A 6 9.60 16.14 -2.75
CA ALA A 6 9.19 14.73 -2.87
C ALA A 6 8.75 14.48 -4.31
N HIS A 7 9.39 13.51 -4.98
CA HIS A 7 9.03 13.11 -6.34
C HIS A 7 7.70 12.32 -6.29
N ILE A 8 6.59 13.04 -6.29
CA ILE A 8 5.26 12.43 -6.38
C ILE A 8 5.05 11.91 -7.80
N PHE A 9 4.68 10.65 -7.93
CA PHE A 9 4.40 10.01 -9.22
C PHE A 9 3.22 10.71 -9.88
N SER A 10 3.39 11.26 -11.10
CA SER A 10 2.32 12.03 -11.74
C SER A 10 1.15 11.14 -12.16
N ALA A 11 -0.08 11.65 -12.01
CA ALA A 11 -1.32 10.99 -12.40
C ALA A 11 -1.31 10.51 -13.88
N GLN A 12 -0.56 11.19 -14.76
CA GLN A 12 -0.41 10.81 -16.17
C GLN A 12 0.36 9.49 -16.38
N LYS A 13 1.21 9.07 -15.42
CA LYS A 13 1.93 7.79 -15.48
C LYS A 13 1.16 6.62 -14.88
N ALA A 14 0.00 6.88 -14.26
CA ALA A 14 -0.82 5.83 -13.64
C ALA A 14 -1.29 4.77 -14.66
N ASP A 15 -1.59 5.18 -15.89
CA ASP A 15 -2.08 4.26 -16.93
C ASP A 15 -0.99 3.28 -17.40
N THR A 16 0.30 3.65 -17.26
CA THR A 16 1.43 2.74 -17.54
C THR A 16 1.62 1.70 -16.45
N LEU A 17 1.11 1.96 -15.23
CA LEU A 17 1.15 1.03 -14.11
C LEU A 17 0.23 -0.19 -14.30
N ASP A 18 -0.78 -0.09 -15.18
CA ASP A 18 -1.68 -1.20 -15.54
C ASP A 18 -1.15 -2.04 -16.70
N SER A 19 0.12 -1.86 -17.09
CA SER A 19 0.69 -2.59 -18.21
C SER A 19 0.66 -4.11 -17.99
N LYS A 20 0.52 -4.88 -19.08
CA LYS A 20 0.58 -6.35 -19.05
C LYS A 20 1.88 -6.87 -18.43
N ILE A 21 2.99 -6.13 -18.60
CA ILE A 21 4.31 -6.44 -18.03
C ILE A 21 4.26 -6.36 -16.51
N ARG A 22 3.65 -5.31 -15.93
CA ARG A 22 3.48 -5.19 -14.48
C ARG A 22 2.65 -6.36 -13.92
N ARG A 23 1.57 -6.76 -14.61
CA ARG A 23 0.75 -7.91 -14.20
C ARG A 23 1.53 -9.23 -14.21
N LEU A 24 2.46 -9.38 -15.14
CA LEU A 24 3.31 -10.57 -15.21
C LEU A 24 4.33 -10.60 -14.06
N LEU A 25 4.96 -9.45 -13.76
CA LEU A 25 6.01 -9.32 -12.74
C LEU A 25 5.46 -9.21 -11.32
N GLN A 26 4.31 -8.58 -11.15
CA GLN A 26 3.69 -8.28 -9.86
C GLN A 26 2.20 -8.66 -9.88
N ASN A 27 1.90 -9.94 -10.05
CA ASN A 27 0.54 -10.43 -9.99
C ASN A 27 -0.04 -10.28 -8.56
N PRO A 28 -1.02 -9.36 -8.32
CA PRO A 28 -1.52 -9.09 -6.97
C PRO A 28 -2.08 -10.34 -6.28
N PHE A 29 -2.78 -11.21 -7.01
CA PHE A 29 -3.33 -12.43 -6.43
C PHE A 29 -2.23 -13.36 -5.91
N LYS A 30 -1.16 -13.60 -6.70
CA LYS A 30 -0.04 -14.45 -6.27
C LYS A 30 0.67 -13.89 -5.04
N ILE A 31 0.80 -12.56 -4.96
CA ILE A 31 1.49 -11.88 -3.86
C ILE A 31 0.64 -11.91 -2.59
N LEU A 32 -0.67 -11.67 -2.68
CA LEU A 32 -1.53 -11.36 -1.55
C LEU A 32 -2.30 -12.58 -1.00
N THR A 33 -2.60 -13.60 -1.83
CA THR A 33 -3.36 -14.79 -1.40
C THR A 33 -2.85 -15.45 -0.09
N PRO A 34 -1.54 -15.50 0.21
CA PRO A 34 -1.09 -16.06 1.47
C PRO A 34 -1.40 -15.21 2.71
N TYR A 35 -1.87 -13.96 2.54
CA TYR A 35 -1.99 -12.96 3.62
C TYR A 35 -3.38 -12.34 3.73
N VAL A 36 -4.18 -12.41 2.68
CA VAL A 36 -5.51 -11.79 2.60
C VAL A 36 -6.55 -12.87 2.34
N SER A 37 -7.61 -12.87 3.15
CA SER A 37 -8.74 -13.80 3.05
C SER A 37 -10.08 -13.09 3.14
N ASP A 38 -11.15 -13.82 2.86
CA ASP A 38 -12.52 -13.33 2.96
C ASP A 38 -12.82 -12.74 4.35
N GLY A 39 -13.60 -11.67 4.40
CA GLY A 39 -14.00 -10.98 5.60
C GLY A 39 -12.97 -10.00 6.19
N MET A 40 -11.74 -9.96 5.68
CA MET A 40 -10.71 -9.06 6.21
C MET A 40 -10.98 -7.59 5.89
N THR A 41 -10.56 -6.71 6.81
CA THR A 41 -10.45 -5.27 6.59
C THR A 41 -9.00 -4.93 6.26
N VAL A 42 -8.77 -4.39 5.06
CA VAL A 42 -7.42 -4.17 4.53
C VAL A 42 -7.21 -2.73 4.06
N LEU A 43 -5.96 -2.28 4.11
CA LEU A 43 -5.53 -0.97 3.64
C LEU A 43 -4.61 -1.13 2.42
N ASP A 44 -4.87 -0.35 1.37
CA ASP A 44 -3.97 -0.12 0.24
C ASP A 44 -3.50 1.34 0.31
N PHE A 45 -2.30 1.57 0.86
CA PHE A 45 -1.72 2.90 1.05
C PHE A 45 -0.87 3.31 -0.15
N GLY A 46 -1.17 4.47 -0.74
CA GLY A 46 -0.62 4.88 -2.04
C GLY A 46 -1.24 4.06 -3.17
N CYS A 47 -2.57 3.91 -3.15
CA CYS A 47 -3.30 2.97 -3.99
C CYS A 47 -3.26 3.31 -5.48
N GLY A 48 -2.91 4.55 -5.83
CA GLY A 48 -2.98 5.04 -7.20
C GLY A 48 -4.37 4.83 -7.82
N ASN A 49 -4.41 4.33 -9.04
CA ASN A 49 -5.65 4.04 -9.76
C ASN A 49 -6.24 2.64 -9.45
N GLY A 50 -5.80 2.00 -8.33
CA GLY A 50 -6.39 0.77 -7.78
C GLY A 50 -5.84 -0.54 -8.31
N TYR A 51 -4.57 -0.58 -8.75
CA TYR A 51 -3.95 -1.80 -9.26
C TYR A 51 -3.98 -2.96 -8.24
N PHE A 52 -3.77 -2.68 -6.96
CA PHE A 52 -3.91 -3.66 -5.87
C PHE A 52 -5.28 -3.61 -5.21
N SER A 53 -5.92 -2.45 -5.12
CA SER A 53 -7.23 -2.29 -4.46
C SER A 53 -8.32 -3.18 -5.06
N ILE A 54 -8.41 -3.26 -6.40
CA ILE A 54 -9.44 -4.07 -7.08
C ILE A 54 -9.23 -5.57 -6.84
N PRO A 55 -8.02 -6.15 -6.97
CA PRO A 55 -7.75 -7.50 -6.52
C PRO A 55 -8.04 -7.74 -5.03
N LEU A 56 -7.62 -6.83 -4.13
CA LEU A 56 -7.91 -6.92 -2.70
C LEU A 56 -9.41 -7.02 -2.42
N SER A 57 -10.22 -6.17 -3.08
CA SER A 57 -11.69 -6.20 -2.97
C SER A 57 -12.28 -7.58 -3.27
N LYS A 58 -11.78 -8.24 -4.32
CA LYS A 58 -12.21 -9.60 -4.69
C LYS A 58 -11.77 -10.64 -3.66
N MET A 59 -10.60 -10.46 -3.04
CA MET A 59 -10.06 -11.42 -2.08
C MET A 59 -10.74 -11.33 -0.71
N VAL A 60 -11.09 -10.11 -0.28
CA VAL A 60 -11.79 -9.93 0.99
C VAL A 60 -13.30 -10.20 0.89
N GLY A 61 -13.83 -10.35 -0.33
CA GLY A 61 -15.23 -10.67 -0.56
C GLY A 61 -16.20 -9.57 -0.10
N ASN A 62 -17.50 -9.91 -0.10
CA ASN A 62 -18.56 -8.95 0.26
C ASN A 62 -18.62 -8.66 1.78
N SER A 63 -18.10 -9.54 2.61
CA SER A 63 -18.01 -9.39 4.06
C SER A 63 -16.80 -8.58 4.52
N GLY A 64 -15.80 -8.41 3.64
CA GLY A 64 -14.60 -7.65 3.91
C GLY A 64 -14.65 -6.22 3.38
N LYS A 65 -13.60 -5.44 3.72
CA LYS A 65 -13.51 -4.02 3.36
C LYS A 65 -12.10 -3.66 2.93
N VAL A 66 -11.99 -2.84 1.90
CA VAL A 66 -10.72 -2.23 1.45
C VAL A 66 -10.78 -0.73 1.66
N TYR A 67 -9.77 -0.17 2.33
CA TYR A 67 -9.51 1.25 2.37
C TYR A 67 -8.39 1.57 1.38
N SER A 68 -8.71 2.32 0.33
CA SER A 68 -7.79 2.73 -0.71
C SER A 68 -7.42 4.19 -0.50
N VAL A 69 -6.18 4.43 -0.08
CA VAL A 69 -5.70 5.73 0.37
C VAL A 69 -4.69 6.29 -0.61
N ASP A 70 -4.84 7.54 -1.02
CA ASP A 70 -3.85 8.26 -1.82
C ASP A 70 -3.91 9.76 -1.52
N ILE A 71 -2.78 10.45 -1.73
CA ILE A 71 -2.70 11.92 -1.62
C ILE A 71 -3.17 12.60 -2.90
N GLN A 72 -3.13 11.92 -4.04
CA GLN A 72 -3.50 12.46 -5.34
C GLN A 72 -4.98 12.20 -5.62
N LYS A 73 -5.79 13.25 -5.57
CA LYS A 73 -7.23 13.17 -5.84
C LYS A 73 -7.53 12.58 -7.23
N GLU A 74 -6.73 12.92 -8.24
CA GLU A 74 -6.90 12.44 -9.61
C GLU A 74 -6.76 10.91 -9.71
N MET A 75 -5.93 10.31 -8.87
CA MET A 75 -5.79 8.84 -8.79
C MET A 75 -7.05 8.21 -8.22
N LEU A 76 -7.59 8.79 -7.15
CA LEU A 76 -8.83 8.32 -6.53
C LEU A 76 -10.04 8.52 -7.45
N ASP A 77 -10.09 9.59 -8.22
CA ASP A 77 -11.14 9.83 -9.21
C ASP A 77 -11.09 8.74 -10.32
N LYS A 78 -9.91 8.41 -10.84
CA LYS A 78 -9.72 7.29 -11.78
C LYS A 78 -10.13 5.94 -11.16
N LEU A 79 -9.78 5.70 -9.90
CA LEU A 79 -10.21 4.51 -9.19
C LEU A 79 -11.74 4.47 -9.07
N SER A 80 -12.37 5.56 -8.64
CA SER A 80 -13.83 5.65 -8.44
C SER A 80 -14.61 5.33 -9.75
N ILE A 81 -14.12 5.80 -10.89
CA ILE A 81 -14.71 5.47 -12.21
C ILE A 81 -14.63 3.94 -12.44
N LYS A 82 -13.47 3.31 -12.17
CA LYS A 82 -13.32 1.86 -12.30
C LYS A 82 -14.26 1.10 -11.36
N LEU A 83 -14.38 1.55 -10.10
CA LEU A 83 -15.25 0.91 -9.11
C LEU A 83 -16.72 0.90 -9.57
N THR A 84 -17.19 2.03 -10.09
CA THR A 84 -18.55 2.15 -10.65
C THR A 84 -18.74 1.22 -11.83
N SER A 85 -17.80 1.20 -12.78
CA SER A 85 -17.90 0.36 -13.99
C SER A 85 -17.85 -1.15 -13.68
N LEU A 86 -17.21 -1.53 -12.58
CA LEU A 86 -17.08 -2.94 -12.13
C LEU A 86 -18.10 -3.33 -11.06
N SER A 87 -19.00 -2.40 -10.66
CA SER A 87 -19.99 -2.60 -9.59
C SER A 87 -19.35 -3.04 -8.26
N ILE A 88 -18.17 -2.49 -7.92
CA ILE A 88 -17.44 -2.78 -6.68
C ILE A 88 -17.90 -1.81 -5.60
N SER A 89 -18.42 -2.33 -4.47
CA SER A 89 -18.98 -1.55 -3.37
C SER A 89 -18.22 -1.68 -2.05
N ASN A 90 -17.29 -2.63 -1.93
CA ASN A 90 -16.55 -2.88 -0.70
C ASN A 90 -15.20 -2.15 -0.62
N ILE A 91 -14.93 -1.20 -1.52
CA ILE A 91 -13.79 -0.28 -1.45
C ILE A 91 -14.26 1.11 -0.99
N THR A 92 -13.56 1.67 -0.02
CA THR A 92 -13.69 3.08 0.37
C THR A 92 -12.42 3.82 -0.03
N THR A 93 -12.55 4.85 -0.86
CA THR A 93 -11.44 5.73 -1.23
C THR A 93 -11.29 6.84 -0.20
N VAL A 94 -10.06 7.13 0.20
CA VAL A 94 -9.72 8.16 1.18
C VAL A 94 -8.61 9.05 0.63
N ASN A 95 -8.88 10.33 0.47
CA ASN A 95 -7.84 11.30 0.17
C ASN A 95 -7.31 11.89 1.47
N ILE A 96 -6.05 11.62 1.79
CA ILE A 96 -5.44 12.08 3.04
C ILE A 96 -4.77 13.45 2.90
N GLY A 97 -4.50 13.94 1.68
CA GLY A 97 -3.73 15.19 1.50
C GLY A 97 -2.45 15.14 2.32
N ASN A 98 -2.29 16.12 3.23
CA ASN A 98 -1.19 16.18 4.21
C ASN A 98 -1.65 15.79 5.64
N GLU A 99 -2.82 15.19 5.77
CA GLU A 99 -3.39 14.81 7.05
C GLU A 99 -2.91 13.43 7.50
N LYS A 100 -3.16 13.12 8.78
CA LYS A 100 -2.90 11.80 9.33
C LYS A 100 -3.92 10.78 8.80
N LEU A 101 -3.47 9.55 8.68
CA LEU A 101 -4.35 8.43 8.36
C LEU A 101 -5.26 8.11 9.55
N ASN A 102 -6.50 8.59 9.49
CA ASN A 102 -7.49 8.36 10.52
C ASN A 102 -8.61 7.47 9.98
N LEU A 103 -8.53 6.16 10.25
CA LEU A 103 -9.56 5.20 9.87
C LEU A 103 -10.36 4.78 11.12
N PRO A 104 -11.69 4.62 11.01
CA PRO A 104 -12.55 4.29 12.15
C PRO A 104 -12.55 2.80 12.52
N VAL A 105 -11.55 2.04 12.07
CA VAL A 105 -11.50 0.57 12.17
C VAL A 105 -10.07 0.08 12.35
N LEU A 106 -9.93 -1.13 12.91
CA LEU A 106 -8.66 -1.85 12.93
C LEU A 106 -8.51 -2.72 11.68
N LEU A 107 -7.27 -2.82 11.19
CA LEU A 107 -6.91 -3.49 9.95
C LEU A 107 -6.33 -4.88 10.23
N ASP A 108 -6.71 -5.86 9.43
CA ASP A 108 -6.09 -7.20 9.41
C ASP A 108 -4.78 -7.18 8.63
N PHE A 109 -4.73 -6.38 7.56
CA PHE A 109 -3.59 -6.29 6.66
C PHE A 109 -3.46 -4.88 6.09
N ALA A 110 -2.23 -4.42 5.90
CA ALA A 110 -1.91 -3.19 5.18
C ALA A 110 -0.90 -3.47 4.07
N LEU A 111 -1.03 -2.74 2.98
CA LEU A 111 -0.15 -2.78 1.81
C LEU A 111 0.37 -1.38 1.52
N ALA A 112 1.68 -1.26 1.24
CA ALA A 112 2.33 -0.04 0.78
C ALA A 112 3.28 -0.40 -0.39
N VAL A 113 2.87 -0.09 -1.62
CA VAL A 113 3.60 -0.45 -2.84
C VAL A 113 4.13 0.79 -3.54
N TYR A 114 5.46 0.91 -3.61
CA TYR A 114 6.15 1.99 -4.30
C TYR A 114 5.81 3.39 -3.75
N VAL A 115 5.59 3.49 -2.44
CA VAL A 115 5.15 4.73 -1.80
C VAL A 115 5.97 5.11 -0.57
N VAL A 116 6.53 4.14 0.19
CA VAL A 116 7.18 4.45 1.48
C VAL A 116 8.43 5.32 1.30
N HIS A 117 9.11 5.23 0.16
CA HIS A 117 10.27 6.07 -0.12
C HIS A 117 9.90 7.55 -0.32
N GLU A 118 8.66 7.86 -0.68
CA GLU A 118 8.14 9.22 -0.86
C GLU A 118 7.71 9.88 0.47
N ILE A 119 7.54 9.10 1.54
CA ILE A 119 7.05 9.58 2.83
C ILE A 119 8.17 10.30 3.57
N PRO A 120 8.00 11.61 3.88
CA PRO A 120 9.05 12.38 4.58
C PRO A 120 9.19 11.95 6.04
N ASP A 121 8.10 11.81 6.79
CA ASP A 121 8.08 11.36 8.19
C ASP A 121 7.66 9.89 8.31
N LYS A 122 8.64 9.00 8.14
CA LYS A 122 8.42 7.56 8.26
C LYS A 122 8.10 7.10 9.67
N ILE A 123 8.55 7.83 10.69
CA ILE A 123 8.27 7.48 12.09
C ILE A 123 6.77 7.62 12.36
N SER A 124 6.20 8.77 12.03
CA SER A 124 4.76 9.01 12.17
C SER A 124 3.94 8.03 11.34
N PHE A 125 4.32 7.80 10.09
CA PHE A 125 3.66 6.84 9.21
C PHE A 125 3.61 5.42 9.81
N PHE A 126 4.75 4.90 10.30
CA PHE A 126 4.76 3.56 10.90
C PHE A 126 4.00 3.52 12.22
N LYS A 127 4.01 4.58 13.05
CA LYS A 127 3.19 4.65 14.26
C LYS A 127 1.70 4.57 13.94
N GLU A 128 1.23 5.36 12.96
CA GLU A 128 -0.16 5.35 12.52
C GLU A 128 -0.59 3.96 12.04
N LEU A 129 0.22 3.32 11.20
CA LEU A 129 -0.07 1.96 10.72
C LEU A 129 -0.01 0.92 11.85
N PHE A 130 0.96 1.06 12.77
CA PHE A 130 1.05 0.16 13.92
C PHE A 130 -0.20 0.26 14.79
N ASP A 131 -0.68 1.47 15.06
CA ASP A 131 -1.88 1.68 15.88
C ASP A 131 -3.13 1.12 15.21
N LEU A 132 -3.27 1.31 13.90
CA LEU A 132 -4.39 0.81 13.09
C LEU A 132 -4.39 -0.70 12.87
N LEU A 133 -3.26 -1.37 12.95
CA LEU A 133 -3.22 -2.82 12.77
C LEU A 133 -3.73 -3.55 14.02
N LYS A 134 -4.50 -4.60 13.82
CA LYS A 134 -4.85 -5.58 14.86
C LYS A 134 -3.60 -6.27 15.39
N PRO A 135 -3.61 -6.84 16.61
CA PRO A 135 -2.55 -7.75 17.05
C PRO A 135 -2.32 -8.86 16.00
N LYS A 136 -1.05 -9.12 15.64
CA LYS A 136 -0.64 -10.04 14.55
C LYS A 136 -1.03 -9.57 13.14
N GLY A 137 -1.61 -8.39 12.99
CA GLY A 137 -1.83 -7.74 11.70
C GLY A 137 -0.51 -7.51 10.96
N LYS A 138 -0.56 -7.52 9.64
CA LYS A 138 0.65 -7.48 8.81
C LYS A 138 0.67 -6.26 7.90
N LEU A 139 1.87 -5.73 7.68
CA LEU A 139 2.15 -4.69 6.69
C LEU A 139 3.11 -5.26 5.64
N LEU A 140 2.69 -5.28 4.38
CA LEU A 140 3.57 -5.60 3.25
C LEU A 140 4.09 -4.30 2.63
N ILE A 141 5.41 -4.17 2.59
CA ILE A 141 6.12 -3.09 1.90
C ILE A 141 6.76 -3.66 0.64
N ILE A 142 6.55 -3.01 -0.49
CA ILE A 142 7.20 -3.30 -1.77
C ILE A 142 7.80 -1.99 -2.29
N GLU A 143 9.12 -1.98 -2.56
CA GLU A 143 9.84 -0.82 -3.06
C GLU A 143 10.63 -1.16 -4.33
N PRO A 144 10.71 -0.25 -5.32
CA PRO A 144 11.39 -0.52 -6.59
C PRO A 144 12.91 -0.53 -6.43
N ASP A 145 13.58 -1.55 -6.95
CA ASP A 145 15.04 -1.73 -6.84
C ASP A 145 15.85 -0.59 -7.47
N PHE A 146 15.31 0.01 -8.53
CA PHE A 146 15.99 1.07 -9.29
C PHE A 146 15.81 2.48 -8.67
N ILE A 147 14.90 2.66 -7.70
CA ILE A 147 14.71 3.93 -6.96
C ILE A 147 15.30 3.82 -5.56
N VAL A 148 15.01 2.73 -4.86
CA VAL A 148 15.36 2.57 -3.45
C VAL A 148 16.58 1.66 -3.31
N SER A 149 17.70 2.19 -2.84
CA SER A 149 18.88 1.38 -2.53
C SER A 149 18.61 0.40 -1.38
N ARG A 150 19.36 -0.74 -1.33
CA ARG A 150 19.27 -1.67 -0.20
C ARG A 150 19.54 -1.00 1.14
N ARG A 151 20.50 -0.06 1.18
CA ARG A 151 20.82 0.72 2.38
C ARG A 151 19.62 1.55 2.86
N ASN A 152 18.94 2.24 1.95
CA ASN A 152 17.78 3.06 2.29
C ASN A 152 16.58 2.20 2.70
N PHE A 153 16.36 1.07 2.03
CA PHE A 153 15.33 0.12 2.42
C PHE A 153 15.56 -0.41 3.83
N ASN A 154 16.81 -0.82 4.16
CA ASN A 154 17.14 -1.28 5.50
C ASN A 154 16.93 -0.19 6.56
N LYS A 155 17.29 1.08 6.27
CA LYS A 155 16.98 2.21 7.19
C LYS A 155 15.47 2.34 7.44
N THR A 156 14.66 2.17 6.39
CA THR A 156 13.19 2.19 6.53
C THR A 156 12.70 1.06 7.45
N LEU A 157 13.27 -0.14 7.32
CA LEU A 157 12.92 -1.28 8.19
C LEU A 157 13.36 -1.05 9.64
N GLU A 158 14.52 -0.44 9.88
CA GLU A 158 14.96 -0.09 11.24
C GLU A 158 14.02 0.91 11.91
N ILE A 159 13.50 1.90 11.16
CA ILE A 159 12.48 2.82 11.69
C ILE A 159 11.21 2.06 12.07
N ALA A 160 10.75 1.14 11.21
CA ALA A 160 9.57 0.33 11.52
C ALA A 160 9.77 -0.53 12.77
N LYS A 161 10.95 -1.12 12.96
CA LYS A 161 11.30 -1.88 14.18
C LYS A 161 11.30 -1.00 15.44
N GLN A 162 11.83 0.22 15.35
CA GLN A 162 11.80 1.17 16.48
C GLN A 162 10.37 1.50 16.93
N VAL A 163 9.41 1.45 16.02
CA VAL A 163 7.98 1.64 16.33
C VAL A 163 7.36 0.39 16.99
N GLY A 164 7.95 -0.79 16.80
CA GLY A 164 7.47 -2.05 17.39
C GLY A 164 7.17 -3.16 16.38
N PHE A 165 7.32 -2.90 15.08
CA PHE A 165 7.13 -3.95 14.08
C PHE A 165 8.21 -5.02 14.15
N ILE A 166 7.80 -6.26 13.93
CA ILE A 166 8.69 -7.42 13.80
C ILE A 166 8.77 -7.82 12.33
N GLU A 167 9.99 -8.10 11.83
CA GLU A 167 10.14 -8.65 10.48
C GLU A 167 9.61 -10.08 10.44
N TYR A 168 8.61 -10.31 9.58
CA TYR A 168 7.95 -11.61 9.48
C TYR A 168 8.49 -12.43 8.29
N LYS A 169 8.54 -11.84 7.09
CA LYS A 169 8.94 -12.57 5.87
C LYS A 169 9.44 -11.63 4.78
N ASN A 170 10.35 -12.14 3.96
CA ASN A 170 10.72 -11.52 2.68
C ASN A 170 9.99 -12.23 1.54
N LEU A 171 9.58 -11.48 0.51
CA LEU A 171 9.06 -12.03 -0.74
C LEU A 171 10.10 -11.82 -1.84
N ASN A 172 10.29 -12.83 -2.68
CA ASN A 172 11.18 -12.71 -3.83
C ASN A 172 10.37 -12.22 -5.04
N LEU A 173 10.34 -10.91 -5.22
CA LEU A 173 9.73 -10.25 -6.38
C LEU A 173 10.82 -9.64 -7.26
N LEU A 174 10.71 -9.86 -8.57
CA LEU A 174 11.65 -9.29 -9.53
C LEU A 174 11.64 -7.76 -9.46
N PHE A 175 12.82 -7.15 -9.51
CA PHE A 175 13.02 -5.70 -9.50
C PHE A 175 12.41 -4.97 -8.29
N SER A 176 12.21 -5.67 -7.17
CA SER A 176 11.59 -5.08 -5.99
C SER A 176 12.23 -5.58 -4.70
N LYS A 177 12.41 -4.67 -3.74
CA LYS A 177 12.67 -4.96 -2.34
C LYS A 177 11.36 -5.14 -1.61
N THR A 178 11.26 -6.16 -0.81
CA THR A 178 10.01 -6.48 -0.12
C THR A 178 10.26 -6.79 1.34
N ARG A 179 9.28 -6.50 2.16
CA ARG A 179 9.23 -7.00 3.54
C ARG A 179 7.80 -7.07 4.03
N ILE A 180 7.48 -8.17 4.69
CA ILE A 180 6.29 -8.26 5.52
C ILE A 180 6.72 -8.01 6.96
N LEU A 181 6.09 -7.03 7.57
CA LEU A 181 6.20 -6.68 8.98
C LEU A 181 4.95 -7.13 9.70
N MET A 182 5.05 -7.44 10.99
CA MET A 182 3.93 -7.85 11.85
C MET A 182 3.92 -7.00 13.11
N LYS A 183 2.71 -6.63 13.55
CA LYS A 183 2.45 -6.02 14.87
C LYS A 183 2.51 -7.06 15.97
#